data_84637e4ca72c5e8d5e25cc88b47960b6
#
_entry.id   84637e4ca72c5e8d5e25cc88b47960b6
#
_cell.length_a   1.000
_cell.length_b   1.000
_cell.length_c   1.000
_cell.angle_alpha   90.00
_cell.angle_beta   90.00
_cell.angle_gamma   90.00
#
_symmetry.space_group_name_H-M   'P 1'
#
loop_
_entity.id
_entity.type
_entity.pdbx_description
1 polymer ?
#
loop_
_entity_poly.entity_id
_entity_poly.type
_entity_poly.pdbx_seq_one_letter_code
_entity_poly.pdbx_strand_id
1 'polypeptide(L)'
;MEENNENITMIIDDVIQEPPLIDLLEEPLQEVVQTPIQEPVQETIPKIIFIVPYRDREQQKEFFMSHMKTVLSDIPQSDYKIFFSHQMDSRDFNRGAIKNIGFLAMKDKYPNDYKNITFVFNDIDTMPYTKNFFNYDTIKGVVKHFYGYEFALGGIVSIKGSDFEKVSGFPNLWTWGYEDNLLQKRVLAANLKIDRSQFYPLMDKNVFQMKDGLFRIVNRKEYDRVINNTKEGLQSIQNIKYTIKEIDNIYSYVDVTTFSTEIIPDIKVNKIHDLRSGMSPFSNNNMNTLRHTNRNPNPNINRNTNT
;
A
#
# COMPACT_ATOMS: atom_id res chain seq x y z
N MET A 1 -77.85 25.34 -27.39
CA MET A 1 -78.45 26.06 -26.29
C MET A 1 -77.36 26.89 -25.69
N GLU A 2 -77.23 28.11 -26.22
CA GLU A 2 -77.82 29.33 -25.66
C GLU A 2 -77.09 29.66 -24.37
N GLU A 3 -76.52 30.73 -24.23
CA GLU A 3 -76.58 32.20 -24.46
C GLU A 3 -75.94 32.79 -23.23
N ASN A 4 -75.37 33.87 -23.09
CA ASN A 4 -75.30 35.21 -23.63
C ASN A 4 -74.21 35.99 -22.90
N ASN A 5 -73.43 36.72 -23.57
CA ASN A 5 -73.25 38.17 -23.58
C ASN A 5 -73.65 38.94 -22.30
N GLU A 6 -72.73 39.76 -21.80
CA GLU A 6 -72.88 41.21 -21.84
C GLU A 6 -71.65 41.97 -21.41
N ASN A 7 -71.27 42.94 -22.21
CA ASN A 7 -70.38 44.03 -22.04
C ASN A 7 -70.88 45.01 -20.96
N ILE A 8 -70.00 45.51 -20.11
CA ILE A 8 -70.16 46.86 -19.55
C ILE A 8 -68.81 47.54 -19.52
N THR A 9 -68.71 48.56 -20.34
CA THR A 9 -67.67 49.61 -20.34
C THR A 9 -67.97 50.59 -19.24
N MET A 10 -67.05 50.88 -18.34
CA MET A 10 -67.11 52.14 -17.59
C MET A 10 -65.69 52.78 -17.58
N ILE A 11 -65.70 53.94 -18.12
CA ILE A 11 -64.60 54.97 -18.08
C ILE A 11 -64.69 55.66 -16.74
N ILE A 12 -63.56 55.75 -16.03
CA ILE A 12 -63.42 56.73 -15.00
C ILE A 12 -62.03 57.32 -15.08
N ASP A 13 -62.01 58.61 -15.08
CA ASP A 13 -60.95 59.55 -15.30
C ASP A 13 -59.79 59.43 -14.32
N ASP A 14 -58.65 59.77 -14.85
CA ASP A 14 -57.36 59.95 -14.26
C ASP A 14 -57.28 60.98 -13.17
N VAL A 15 -56.64 60.62 -12.08
CA VAL A 15 -55.91 61.56 -11.20
C VAL A 15 -54.47 61.04 -11.08
N ILE A 16 -53.60 61.63 -11.85
CA ILE A 16 -52.15 61.43 -11.71
C ILE A 16 -51.70 62.12 -10.41
N GLN A 17 -51.37 61.33 -9.39
CA GLN A 17 -50.60 61.78 -8.24
C GLN A 17 -49.14 61.40 -8.47
N GLU A 18 -48.28 62.39 -8.54
CA GLU A 18 -46.82 62.22 -8.51
C GLU A 18 -46.40 61.56 -7.21
N PRO A 19 -45.51 60.54 -7.27
CA PRO A 19 -44.94 59.95 -6.06
C PRO A 19 -43.94 60.92 -5.40
N PRO A 20 -43.83 60.90 -4.07
CA PRO A 20 -42.89 61.76 -3.37
C PRO A 20 -41.45 61.38 -3.70
N LEU A 21 -40.57 62.38 -3.86
CA LEU A 21 -39.13 62.25 -3.95
C LEU A 21 -38.60 61.49 -2.74
N ILE A 22 -38.15 60.24 -3.01
CA ILE A 22 -37.41 59.47 -2.04
C ILE A 22 -35.96 59.99 -2.12
N ASP A 23 -35.49 60.61 -1.04
CA ASP A 23 -34.08 60.93 -0.81
C ASP A 23 -33.28 59.65 -0.95
N LEU A 24 -32.48 59.54 -2.03
CA LEU A 24 -31.48 58.50 -2.18
C LEU A 24 -30.38 58.76 -1.18
N LEU A 25 -30.48 58.17 0.00
CA LEU A 25 -29.33 57.98 0.89
C LEU A 25 -28.31 57.15 0.13
N GLU A 26 -27.20 57.74 -0.25
CA GLU A 26 -26.01 57.07 -0.79
C GLU A 26 -25.54 56.03 0.26
N GLU A 27 -25.79 54.74 0.02
CA GLU A 27 -25.14 53.69 0.78
C GLU A 27 -23.62 53.77 0.49
N PRO A 28 -22.77 53.72 1.51
CA PRO A 28 -21.32 53.71 1.30
C PRO A 28 -20.95 52.44 0.49
N LEU A 29 -20.24 52.64 -0.63
CA LEU A 29 -19.62 51.60 -1.42
C LEU A 29 -18.84 50.70 -0.48
N GLN A 30 -19.33 49.47 -0.25
CA GLN A 30 -18.57 48.42 0.40
C GLN A 30 -17.33 48.16 -0.43
N GLU A 31 -16.17 48.50 0.11
CA GLU A 31 -14.87 48.05 -0.45
C GLU A 31 -14.92 46.55 -0.57
N VAL A 32 -14.94 46.07 -1.82
CA VAL A 32 -14.77 44.66 -2.12
C VAL A 32 -13.33 44.32 -1.72
N VAL A 33 -13.15 43.83 -0.50
CA VAL A 33 -11.90 43.23 -0.08
C VAL A 33 -11.65 42.03 -1.01
N GLN A 34 -10.82 42.26 -2.01
CA GLN A 34 -10.32 41.17 -2.84
C GLN A 34 -9.54 40.23 -1.92
N THR A 35 -10.15 39.11 -1.55
CA THR A 35 -9.43 37.97 -0.97
C THR A 35 -8.28 37.64 -1.93
N PRO A 36 -7.03 37.60 -1.46
CA PRO A 36 -5.91 37.22 -2.31
C PRO A 36 -6.22 35.87 -2.92
N ILE A 37 -6.19 35.77 -4.23
CA ILE A 37 -6.23 34.51 -4.96
C ILE A 37 -5.01 33.75 -4.45
N GLN A 38 -5.20 32.77 -3.59
CA GLN A 38 -4.15 31.86 -3.19
C GLN A 38 -3.73 31.14 -4.47
N GLU A 39 -2.51 31.43 -4.93
CA GLU A 39 -1.91 30.65 -5.99
C GLU A 39 -2.01 29.15 -5.62
N PRO A 40 -2.37 28.26 -6.54
CA PRO A 40 -2.46 26.85 -6.25
C PRO A 40 -1.11 26.40 -5.67
N VAL A 41 -1.12 25.95 -4.43
CA VAL A 41 0.06 25.41 -3.75
C VAL A 41 0.54 24.26 -4.62
N GLN A 42 1.65 24.44 -5.32
CA GLN A 42 2.22 23.41 -6.18
C GLN A 42 2.59 22.24 -5.28
N GLU A 43 1.87 21.12 -5.42
CA GLU A 43 2.10 19.92 -4.61
C GLU A 43 3.54 19.44 -4.86
N THR A 44 4.35 19.40 -3.80
CA THR A 44 5.74 18.95 -3.89
C THR A 44 5.78 17.45 -4.17
N ILE A 45 6.54 17.04 -5.19
CA ILE A 45 6.69 15.64 -5.57
C ILE A 45 7.61 14.97 -4.55
N PRO A 46 7.14 13.95 -3.82
CA PRO A 46 7.97 13.26 -2.83
C PRO A 46 9.05 12.42 -3.53
N LYS A 47 10.24 12.36 -2.92
CA LYS A 47 11.34 11.49 -3.38
C LYS A 47 11.10 10.02 -3.02
N ILE A 48 10.40 9.79 -1.88
CA ILE A 48 10.16 8.48 -1.29
C ILE A 48 8.67 8.34 -1.00
N ILE A 49 8.07 7.24 -1.46
CA ILE A 49 6.69 6.88 -1.13
C ILE A 49 6.67 5.50 -0.47
N PHE A 50 6.17 5.44 0.75
CA PHE A 50 5.89 4.18 1.42
C PHE A 50 4.52 3.66 1.00
N ILE A 51 4.47 2.40 0.58
CA ILE A 51 3.24 1.65 0.33
C ILE A 51 3.12 0.58 1.42
N VAL A 52 2.15 0.76 2.30
CA VAL A 52 1.91 -0.10 3.45
C VAL A 52 0.61 -0.86 3.21
N PRO A 53 0.64 -2.17 2.89
CA PRO A 53 -0.57 -2.95 2.69
C PRO A 53 -1.32 -3.08 4.02
N TYR A 54 -2.62 -2.77 4.00
CA TYR A 54 -3.42 -2.64 5.21
C TYR A 54 -4.77 -3.35 5.10
N ARG A 55 -5.13 -4.08 6.15
CA ARG A 55 -6.47 -4.57 6.44
C ARG A 55 -6.55 -5.09 7.88
N ASP A 56 -7.57 -4.65 8.62
CA ASP A 56 -7.91 -5.16 9.97
C ASP A 56 -6.72 -5.16 10.95
N ARG A 57 -5.89 -4.08 10.91
CA ARG A 57 -4.65 -3.92 11.69
C ARG A 57 -4.61 -2.56 12.37
N GLU A 58 -5.71 -2.15 13.02
CA GLU A 58 -5.83 -0.81 13.58
C GLU A 58 -4.73 -0.49 14.60
N GLN A 59 -4.49 -1.38 15.56
CA GLN A 59 -3.46 -1.19 16.58
C GLN A 59 -2.05 -1.07 15.98
N GLN A 60 -1.74 -1.94 15.00
CA GLN A 60 -0.45 -1.87 14.30
C GLN A 60 -0.32 -0.56 13.52
N LYS A 61 -1.39 -0.11 12.88
CA LYS A 61 -1.40 1.14 12.12
C LYS A 61 -1.17 2.36 13.03
N GLU A 62 -1.87 2.44 14.15
CA GLU A 62 -1.70 3.55 15.10
C GLU A 62 -0.27 3.60 15.64
N PHE A 63 0.28 2.46 16.01
CA PHE A 63 1.67 2.38 16.44
C PHE A 63 2.64 2.75 15.31
N PHE A 64 2.45 2.22 14.09
CA PHE A 64 3.25 2.54 12.91
C PHE A 64 3.24 4.05 12.63
N MET A 65 2.08 4.68 12.62
CA MET A 65 1.95 6.13 12.38
C MET A 65 2.70 6.96 13.41
N SER A 66 2.54 6.60 14.69
CA SER A 66 3.23 7.31 15.77
C SER A 66 4.75 7.13 15.70
N HIS A 67 5.20 5.89 15.52
CA HIS A 67 6.63 5.54 15.55
C HIS A 67 7.38 6.02 14.32
N MET A 68 6.81 5.89 13.12
CA MET A 68 7.46 6.30 11.87
C MET A 68 7.68 7.81 11.78
N LYS A 69 6.89 8.65 12.48
CA LYS A 69 7.18 10.09 12.63
C LYS A 69 8.55 10.31 13.29
N THR A 70 8.89 9.50 14.28
CA THR A 70 10.21 9.54 14.94
C THR A 70 11.30 8.96 14.03
N VAL A 71 11.04 7.81 13.41
CA VAL A 71 12.01 7.13 12.53
C VAL A 71 12.44 8.02 11.36
N LEU A 72 11.51 8.77 10.78
CA LEU A 72 11.73 9.61 9.60
C LEU A 72 11.97 11.09 9.93
N SER A 73 12.15 11.45 11.22
CA SER A 73 12.20 12.84 11.67
C SER A 73 13.31 13.70 11.07
N ASP A 74 14.39 13.09 10.58
CA ASP A 74 15.52 13.79 9.95
C ASP A 74 15.38 13.87 8.41
N ILE A 75 14.33 13.26 7.83
CA ILE A 75 13.99 13.40 6.41
C ILE A 75 13.02 14.58 6.28
N PRO A 76 13.29 15.56 5.39
CA PRO A 76 12.34 16.64 5.14
C PRO A 76 10.94 16.09 4.84
N GLN A 77 9.91 16.63 5.48
CA GLN A 77 8.53 16.15 5.34
C GLN A 77 8.01 16.24 3.88
N SER A 78 8.54 17.18 3.09
CA SER A 78 8.25 17.29 1.67
C SER A 78 8.80 16.12 0.84
N ASP A 79 9.81 15.42 1.35
CA ASP A 79 10.54 14.40 0.60
C ASP A 79 9.91 13.01 0.70
N TYR A 80 8.97 12.80 1.61
CA TYR A 80 8.30 11.50 1.74
C TYR A 80 6.80 11.58 2.01
N LYS A 81 6.09 10.52 1.63
CA LYS A 81 4.68 10.28 1.92
C LYS A 81 4.47 8.80 2.27
N ILE A 82 3.46 8.51 3.06
CA ILE A 82 3.10 7.15 3.47
C ILE A 82 1.65 6.89 3.10
N PHE A 83 1.42 5.87 2.28
CA PHE A 83 0.09 5.46 1.84
C PHE A 83 -0.25 4.07 2.39
N PHE A 84 -1.29 4.00 3.20
CA PHE A 84 -1.91 2.75 3.59
C PHE A 84 -2.78 2.26 2.44
N SER A 85 -2.29 1.26 1.70
CA SER A 85 -3.07 0.62 0.66
C SER A 85 -4.05 -0.35 1.31
N HIS A 86 -5.33 0.05 1.41
CA HIS A 86 -6.35 -0.57 2.23
C HIS A 86 -7.34 -1.38 1.39
N GLN A 87 -7.39 -2.69 1.60
CA GLN A 87 -8.40 -3.54 0.99
C GLN A 87 -9.71 -3.46 1.79
N MET A 88 -10.76 -2.88 1.20
CA MET A 88 -12.05 -2.65 1.86
C MET A 88 -13.10 -3.73 1.60
N ASP A 89 -12.90 -4.58 0.60
CA ASP A 89 -13.86 -5.65 0.30
C ASP A 89 -13.80 -6.80 1.34
N SER A 90 -14.74 -7.73 1.28
CA SER A 90 -14.86 -8.84 2.23
C SER A 90 -14.10 -10.11 1.85
N ARG A 91 -13.39 -10.10 0.70
CA ARG A 91 -12.61 -11.25 0.23
C ARG A 91 -11.36 -11.45 1.09
N ASP A 92 -10.68 -12.57 0.92
CA ASP A 92 -9.40 -12.80 1.58
C ASP A 92 -8.39 -11.68 1.22
N PHE A 93 -7.46 -11.40 2.14
CA PHE A 93 -6.50 -10.33 1.94
C PHE A 93 -5.48 -10.68 0.85
N ASN A 94 -5.53 -9.95 -0.27
CA ASN A 94 -4.57 -10.09 -1.37
C ASN A 94 -3.44 -9.08 -1.22
N ARG A 95 -2.45 -9.41 -0.40
CA ARG A 95 -1.36 -8.53 -0.04
C ARG A 95 -0.55 -8.05 -1.25
N GLY A 96 -0.28 -8.95 -2.21
CA GLY A 96 0.43 -8.60 -3.44
C GLY A 96 -0.34 -7.61 -4.30
N ALA A 97 -1.64 -7.88 -4.57
CA ALA A 97 -2.49 -6.97 -5.33
C ALA A 97 -2.63 -5.61 -4.65
N ILE A 98 -2.76 -5.57 -3.34
CA ILE A 98 -2.90 -4.32 -2.58
C ILE A 98 -1.62 -3.48 -2.63
N LYS A 99 -0.44 -4.09 -2.54
CA LYS A 99 0.85 -3.42 -2.79
C LYS A 99 0.91 -2.85 -4.22
N ASN A 100 0.50 -3.63 -5.20
CA ASN A 100 0.45 -3.23 -6.61
C ASN A 100 -0.52 -2.08 -6.87
N ILE A 101 -1.73 -2.12 -6.29
CA ILE A 101 -2.74 -1.06 -6.45
C ILE A 101 -2.26 0.23 -5.78
N GLY A 102 -1.61 0.15 -4.62
CA GLY A 102 -0.96 1.30 -4.01
C GLY A 102 0.06 1.97 -4.94
N PHE A 103 0.88 1.18 -5.62
CA PHE A 103 1.79 1.69 -6.63
C PHE A 103 1.05 2.30 -7.84
N LEU A 104 0.02 1.63 -8.38
CA LEU A 104 -0.76 2.13 -9.51
C LEU A 104 -1.45 3.45 -9.18
N ALA A 105 -2.01 3.59 -7.97
CA ALA A 105 -2.60 4.85 -7.51
C ALA A 105 -1.58 5.99 -7.47
N MET A 106 -0.34 5.71 -7.09
CA MET A 106 0.74 6.70 -7.11
C MET A 106 1.22 6.99 -8.53
N LYS A 107 1.22 6.01 -9.41
CA LYS A 107 1.49 6.23 -10.84
C LYS A 107 0.44 7.16 -11.46
N ASP A 108 -0.83 7.00 -11.11
CA ASP A 108 -1.91 7.88 -11.57
C ASP A 108 -1.77 9.30 -10.96
N LYS A 109 -1.39 9.38 -9.67
CA LYS A 109 -1.20 10.67 -8.97
C LYS A 109 0.03 11.44 -9.48
N TYR A 110 1.12 10.76 -9.80
CA TYR A 110 2.39 11.35 -10.24
C TYR A 110 2.84 10.78 -11.61
N PRO A 111 2.05 10.96 -12.69
CA PRO A 111 2.25 10.26 -13.96
C PRO A 111 3.59 10.56 -14.64
N ASN A 112 4.14 11.75 -14.41
CA ASN A 112 5.41 12.16 -15.02
C ASN A 112 6.64 11.77 -14.17
N ASP A 113 6.45 11.55 -12.85
CA ASP A 113 7.54 11.47 -11.88
C ASP A 113 7.70 10.10 -11.23
N TYR A 114 6.62 9.27 -11.21
CA TYR A 114 6.62 7.98 -10.51
C TYR A 114 7.81 7.08 -10.84
N LYS A 115 8.35 7.18 -12.06
CA LYS A 115 9.50 6.39 -12.50
C LYS A 115 10.76 6.65 -11.68
N ASN A 116 10.91 7.88 -11.20
CA ASN A 116 12.07 8.36 -10.44
C ASN A 116 11.83 8.33 -8.92
N ILE A 117 10.59 8.19 -8.49
CA ILE A 117 10.24 8.06 -7.07
C ILE A 117 10.76 6.71 -6.55
N THR A 118 11.31 6.71 -5.35
CA THR A 118 11.61 5.48 -4.60
C THR A 118 10.36 4.99 -3.90
N PHE A 119 9.88 3.81 -4.25
CA PHE A 119 8.80 3.13 -3.55
C PHE A 119 9.37 2.22 -2.47
N VAL A 120 8.87 2.38 -1.25
CA VAL A 120 9.21 1.52 -0.11
C VAL A 120 7.99 0.66 0.22
N PHE A 121 8.05 -0.62 -0.10
CA PHE A 121 7.04 -1.58 0.34
C PHE A 121 7.38 -2.01 1.75
N ASN A 122 6.54 -1.61 2.70
CA ASN A 122 6.79 -1.81 4.13
C ASN A 122 5.59 -2.50 4.78
N ASP A 123 5.82 -3.59 5.46
CA ASP A 123 4.77 -4.25 6.23
C ASP A 123 4.40 -3.40 7.44
N ILE A 124 3.10 -3.34 7.76
CA ILE A 124 2.57 -2.46 8.81
C ILE A 124 3.06 -2.83 10.23
N ASP A 125 3.54 -4.05 10.40
CA ASP A 125 4.02 -4.59 11.67
C ASP A 125 5.55 -4.54 11.82
N THR A 126 6.25 -3.89 10.88
CA THR A 126 7.71 -3.93 10.80
C THR A 126 8.30 -2.53 10.63
N MET A 127 9.20 -2.12 11.53
CA MET A 127 9.87 -0.82 11.46
C MET A 127 11.16 -0.81 12.29
N PRO A 128 12.17 0.03 11.96
CA PRO A 128 13.36 0.16 12.79
C PRO A 128 13.04 0.83 14.13
N TYR A 129 13.84 0.55 15.18
CA TYR A 129 13.67 1.18 16.49
C TYR A 129 14.11 2.63 16.52
N THR A 130 15.16 2.98 15.76
CA THR A 130 15.81 4.27 15.83
C THR A 130 15.64 5.08 14.57
N LYS A 131 15.73 6.42 14.72
CA LYS A 131 15.71 7.34 13.59
C LYS A 131 16.94 7.15 12.69
N ASN A 132 16.81 7.48 11.41
CA ASN A 132 17.87 7.38 10.40
C ASN A 132 18.56 6.02 10.28
N PHE A 133 17.88 4.96 10.71
CA PHE A 133 18.47 3.63 10.71
C PHE A 133 18.67 3.06 9.31
N PHE A 134 17.72 3.31 8.41
CA PHE A 134 17.77 2.91 7.01
C PHE A 134 17.88 4.10 6.07
N ASN A 135 18.76 4.01 5.09
CA ASN A 135 18.72 4.87 3.93
C ASN A 135 17.75 4.26 2.90
N TYR A 136 16.48 4.71 2.95
CA TYR A 136 15.42 4.17 2.09
C TYR A 136 15.58 4.52 0.61
N ASP A 137 16.26 5.63 0.26
CA ASP A 137 16.39 5.99 -1.15
C ASP A 137 17.28 5.01 -1.92
N THR A 138 16.95 4.78 -3.17
CA THR A 138 17.69 3.90 -4.07
C THR A 138 17.82 4.52 -5.45
N ILE A 139 18.59 3.88 -6.32
CA ILE A 139 18.82 4.30 -7.70
C ILE A 139 18.25 3.26 -8.67
N LYS A 140 18.02 3.66 -9.91
CA LYS A 140 17.58 2.75 -10.98
C LYS A 140 18.55 1.59 -11.14
N GLY A 141 18.01 0.38 -11.25
CA GLY A 141 18.77 -0.85 -11.33
C GLY A 141 19.13 -1.50 -10.00
N VAL A 142 18.80 -0.84 -8.86
CA VAL A 142 19.12 -1.33 -7.52
C VAL A 142 17.86 -1.44 -6.67
N VAL A 143 17.62 -2.61 -6.11
CA VAL A 143 16.57 -2.90 -5.13
C VAL A 143 17.24 -3.05 -3.76
N LYS A 144 16.87 -2.23 -2.79
CA LYS A 144 17.36 -2.37 -1.42
C LYS A 144 16.42 -3.25 -0.61
N HIS A 145 17.00 -4.20 0.12
CA HIS A 145 16.27 -5.08 1.01
C HIS A 145 16.78 -4.90 2.44
N PHE A 146 15.90 -4.47 3.35
CA PHE A 146 16.31 -4.07 4.70
C PHE A 146 15.98 -5.10 5.77
N TYR A 147 14.88 -5.85 5.62
CA TYR A 147 14.42 -6.76 6.66
C TYR A 147 13.63 -7.94 6.10
N GLY A 148 13.81 -9.13 6.65
CA GLY A 148 13.05 -10.32 6.28
C GLY A 148 13.89 -11.57 6.10
N TYR A 149 13.53 -12.38 5.10
CA TYR A 149 14.31 -13.54 4.67
C TYR A 149 15.20 -13.20 3.49
N GLU A 150 16.45 -13.67 3.48
CA GLU A 150 17.39 -13.41 2.36
C GLU A 150 16.90 -13.94 1.00
N PHE A 151 16.05 -14.95 1.01
CA PHE A 151 15.51 -15.59 -0.19
C PHE A 151 14.17 -15.01 -0.67
N ALA A 152 13.73 -13.90 -0.07
CA ALA A 152 12.45 -13.26 -0.37
C ALA A 152 12.52 -11.75 -0.17
N LEU A 153 12.07 -10.94 -1.13
CA LEU A 153 11.99 -9.49 -1.02
C LEU A 153 10.71 -9.06 -0.29
N GLY A 154 10.71 -9.25 1.03
CA GLY A 154 9.60 -8.93 1.93
C GLY A 154 10.01 -8.03 3.08
N GLY A 155 9.11 -7.79 4.02
CA GLY A 155 9.30 -6.95 5.18
C GLY A 155 9.46 -5.47 4.83
N ILE A 156 10.68 -5.04 4.48
CA ILE A 156 10.97 -3.66 4.06
C ILE A 156 11.87 -3.69 2.82
N VAL A 157 11.36 -3.18 1.69
CA VAL A 157 12.04 -3.20 0.38
C VAL A 157 11.88 -1.86 -0.32
N SER A 158 12.98 -1.29 -0.83
CA SER A 158 12.96 -0.08 -1.66
C SER A 158 13.30 -0.38 -3.12
N ILE A 159 12.56 0.20 -4.05
CA ILE A 159 12.75 0.03 -5.48
C ILE A 159 12.31 1.30 -6.22
N LYS A 160 12.97 1.69 -7.30
CA LYS A 160 12.49 2.78 -8.17
C LYS A 160 11.21 2.37 -8.91
N GLY A 161 10.30 3.32 -9.11
CA GLY A 161 9.03 3.05 -9.79
C GLY A 161 9.20 2.46 -11.19
N SER A 162 10.21 2.93 -11.96
CA SER A 162 10.56 2.34 -13.25
C SER A 162 10.98 0.88 -13.18
N ASP A 163 11.70 0.48 -12.11
CA ASP A 163 12.17 -0.88 -11.92
C ASP A 163 11.05 -1.78 -11.40
N PHE A 164 10.16 -1.26 -10.54
CA PHE A 164 8.98 -1.98 -10.08
C PHE A 164 8.01 -2.31 -11.23
N GLU A 165 7.81 -1.35 -12.12
CA GLU A 165 7.02 -1.55 -13.34
C GLU A 165 7.69 -2.59 -14.26
N LYS A 166 9.02 -2.52 -14.46
CA LYS A 166 9.80 -3.47 -15.26
C LYS A 166 9.64 -4.92 -14.79
N VAL A 167 9.57 -5.13 -13.46
CA VAL A 167 9.40 -6.48 -12.89
C VAL A 167 7.94 -6.91 -12.75
N SER A 168 6.97 -6.12 -13.24
CA SER A 168 5.53 -6.40 -13.14
C SER A 168 5.00 -6.49 -11.70
N GLY A 169 5.69 -5.88 -10.75
CA GLY A 169 5.28 -5.85 -9.35
C GLY A 169 5.23 -7.22 -8.65
N PHE A 170 4.40 -7.30 -7.61
CA PHE A 170 4.14 -8.54 -6.87
C PHE A 170 3.15 -9.44 -7.62
N PRO A 171 3.18 -10.77 -7.40
CA PRO A 171 2.08 -11.63 -7.80
C PRO A 171 0.83 -11.34 -6.95
N ASN A 172 -0.36 -11.50 -7.55
CA ASN A 172 -1.64 -11.19 -6.91
C ASN A 172 -2.25 -12.44 -6.25
N LEU A 173 -1.54 -13.01 -5.26
CA LEU A 173 -1.97 -14.21 -4.54
C LEU A 173 -3.05 -13.89 -3.50
N TRP A 174 -4.14 -14.65 -3.50
CA TRP A 174 -5.24 -14.54 -2.52
C TRP A 174 -4.95 -15.26 -1.20
N THR A 175 -3.88 -16.05 -1.18
CA THR A 175 -3.44 -16.77 0.00
C THR A 175 -2.02 -16.38 0.39
N TRP A 176 -1.66 -16.67 1.63
CA TRP A 176 -0.37 -16.26 2.16
C TRP A 176 0.79 -17.04 1.58
N GLY A 177 1.85 -16.31 1.29
CA GLY A 177 3.19 -16.84 1.02
C GLY A 177 3.61 -16.76 -0.44
N TYR A 178 4.92 -16.64 -0.62
CA TYR A 178 5.64 -16.61 -1.88
C TYR A 178 5.50 -15.36 -2.75
N GLU A 179 4.67 -14.38 -2.43
CA GLU A 179 4.64 -13.11 -3.16
C GLU A 179 6.00 -12.41 -3.15
N ASP A 180 6.67 -12.41 -2.01
CA ASP A 180 7.98 -11.80 -1.80
C ASP A 180 9.10 -12.63 -2.48
N ASN A 181 9.00 -13.95 -2.48
CA ASN A 181 9.93 -14.84 -3.21
C ASN A 181 9.84 -14.64 -4.73
N LEU A 182 8.61 -14.51 -5.26
CA LEU A 182 8.39 -14.29 -6.67
C LEU A 182 8.84 -12.91 -7.10
N LEU A 183 8.66 -11.88 -6.27
CA LEU A 183 9.25 -10.57 -6.52
C LEU A 183 10.78 -10.67 -6.65
N GLN A 184 11.46 -11.38 -5.72
CA GLN A 184 12.90 -11.58 -5.81
C GLN A 184 13.31 -12.29 -7.10
N LYS A 185 12.59 -13.35 -7.48
CA LYS A 185 12.84 -14.07 -8.74
C LYS A 185 12.73 -13.14 -9.95
N ARG A 186 11.69 -12.27 -9.99
CA ARG A 186 11.47 -11.29 -11.06
C ARG A 186 12.57 -10.23 -11.11
N VAL A 187 12.98 -9.72 -9.96
CA VAL A 187 14.07 -8.74 -9.81
C VAL A 187 15.37 -9.31 -10.38
N LEU A 188 15.74 -10.54 -10.02
CA LEU A 188 16.93 -11.21 -10.53
C LEU A 188 16.83 -11.51 -12.03
N ALA A 189 15.68 -11.96 -12.52
CA ALA A 189 15.45 -12.21 -13.94
C ALA A 189 15.51 -10.93 -14.79
N ALA A 190 15.19 -9.77 -14.20
CA ALA A 190 15.32 -8.47 -14.85
C ALA A 190 16.75 -7.89 -14.79
N ASN A 191 17.72 -8.63 -14.26
CA ASN A 191 19.11 -8.21 -14.03
C ASN A 191 19.21 -6.95 -13.13
N LEU A 192 18.33 -6.81 -12.14
CA LEU A 192 18.44 -5.77 -11.13
C LEU A 192 19.33 -6.27 -9.96
N LYS A 193 20.14 -5.37 -9.43
CA LYS A 193 20.98 -5.67 -8.26
C LYS A 193 20.15 -5.61 -6.98
N ILE A 194 20.29 -6.61 -6.11
CA ILE A 194 19.75 -6.56 -4.75
C ILE A 194 20.85 -6.08 -3.81
N ASP A 195 20.63 -4.94 -3.16
CA ASP A 195 21.54 -4.38 -2.17
C ASP A 195 21.04 -4.73 -0.76
N ARG A 196 21.86 -5.46 -0.01
CA ARG A 196 21.64 -5.89 1.36
C ARG A 196 22.69 -5.31 2.33
N SER A 197 23.31 -4.20 1.98
CA SER A 197 24.31 -3.54 2.85
C SER A 197 23.75 -3.11 4.22
N GLN A 198 22.42 -2.87 4.28
CA GLN A 198 21.69 -2.55 5.51
C GLN A 198 20.58 -3.60 5.79
N PHE A 199 20.85 -4.87 5.53
CA PHE A 199 19.88 -5.95 5.74
C PHE A 199 19.97 -6.52 7.16
N TYR A 200 18.80 -6.77 7.74
CA TYR A 200 18.62 -7.40 9.04
C TYR A 200 17.66 -8.59 8.91
N PRO A 201 18.02 -9.76 9.44
CA PRO A 201 17.16 -10.94 9.39
C PRO A 201 15.97 -10.81 10.32
N LEU A 202 15.00 -11.70 10.16
CA LEU A 202 13.83 -11.78 11.03
C LEU A 202 14.24 -11.85 12.51
N MET A 203 13.52 -11.15 13.36
CA MET A 203 13.74 -11.06 14.81
C MET A 203 15.05 -10.36 15.21
N ASP A 204 15.70 -9.64 14.31
CA ASP A 204 16.82 -8.78 14.68
C ASP A 204 16.38 -7.69 15.66
N LYS A 205 17.21 -7.48 16.70
CA LYS A 205 16.92 -6.53 17.79
C LYS A 205 16.77 -5.07 17.36
N ASN A 206 17.27 -4.71 16.19
CA ASN A 206 17.23 -3.33 15.68
C ASN A 206 15.96 -3.03 14.89
N VAL A 207 15.15 -4.06 14.58
CA VAL A 207 13.90 -3.92 13.84
C VAL A 207 12.75 -4.45 14.67
N PHE A 208 11.79 -3.57 14.90
CA PHE A 208 10.57 -3.92 15.59
C PHE A 208 9.68 -4.77 14.66
N GLN A 209 9.23 -5.92 15.13
CA GLN A 209 8.26 -6.75 14.46
C GLN A 209 7.11 -7.11 15.42
N MET A 210 5.92 -6.62 15.13
CA MET A 210 4.72 -6.93 15.91
C MET A 210 4.19 -8.31 15.50
N LYS A 211 3.72 -9.08 16.48
CA LYS A 211 3.09 -10.37 16.19
C LYS A 211 1.69 -10.18 15.59
N ASP A 212 1.38 -11.01 14.63
CA ASP A 212 0.16 -10.92 13.84
C ASP A 212 -0.53 -12.30 13.69
N GLY A 213 -0.58 -13.09 14.73
CA GLY A 213 -1.14 -14.43 14.71
C GLY A 213 -0.17 -15.48 14.16
N LEU A 214 -0.55 -16.74 14.31
CA LEU A 214 0.32 -17.89 14.03
C LEU A 214 -0.17 -18.74 12.86
N PHE A 215 -1.38 -18.49 12.38
CA PHE A 215 -1.98 -19.30 11.33
C PHE A 215 -2.08 -18.50 10.03
N ARG A 216 -1.84 -19.16 8.91
CA ARG A 216 -1.92 -18.60 7.56
C ARG A 216 -2.76 -19.52 6.68
N ILE A 217 -3.55 -18.89 5.80
CA ILE A 217 -4.26 -19.63 4.76
C ILE A 217 -3.33 -19.73 3.56
N VAL A 218 -3.08 -20.95 3.08
CA VAL A 218 -2.18 -21.24 1.96
C VAL A 218 -2.87 -22.09 0.90
N ASN A 219 -2.51 -21.87 -0.37
CA ASN A 219 -3.07 -22.59 -1.51
C ASN A 219 -1.96 -22.96 -2.51
N ARG A 220 -1.60 -24.23 -2.55
CA ARG A 220 -0.54 -24.72 -3.45
C ARG A 220 -0.90 -24.57 -4.93
N LYS A 221 -2.16 -24.77 -5.32
CA LYS A 221 -2.57 -24.65 -6.72
C LYS A 221 -2.47 -23.21 -7.23
N GLU A 222 -2.75 -22.24 -6.36
CA GLU A 222 -2.60 -20.82 -6.67
C GLU A 222 -1.12 -20.49 -6.94
N TYR A 223 -0.24 -20.91 -6.05
CA TYR A 223 1.20 -20.77 -6.21
C TYR A 223 1.70 -21.41 -7.53
N ASP A 224 1.31 -22.66 -7.83
CA ASP A 224 1.76 -23.38 -9.02
C ASP A 224 1.32 -22.69 -10.34
N ARG A 225 0.18 -21.98 -10.33
CA ARG A 225 -0.28 -21.19 -11.48
C ARG A 225 0.56 -19.95 -11.71
N VAL A 226 1.02 -19.29 -10.64
CA VAL A 226 1.68 -17.98 -10.70
C VAL A 226 3.17 -18.09 -10.91
N ILE A 227 3.82 -19.15 -10.42
CA ILE A 227 5.28 -19.27 -10.38
C ILE A 227 5.95 -19.15 -11.76
N ASN A 228 5.25 -19.53 -12.82
CA ASN A 228 5.73 -19.45 -14.20
C ASN A 228 5.03 -18.39 -15.05
N ASN A 229 4.05 -17.69 -14.49
CA ASN A 229 3.32 -16.63 -15.16
C ASN A 229 3.98 -15.26 -14.92
N THR A 230 4.78 -14.80 -15.89
CA THR A 230 5.47 -13.51 -15.80
C THR A 230 4.57 -12.30 -16.05
N LYS A 231 3.37 -12.50 -16.62
CA LYS A 231 2.40 -11.43 -16.91
C LYS A 231 1.48 -11.18 -15.73
N GLU A 232 1.36 -12.12 -14.81
CA GLU A 232 0.59 -11.96 -13.60
C GLU A 232 1.29 -10.93 -12.67
N GLY A 233 0.55 -9.94 -12.14
CA GLY A 233 1.10 -8.85 -11.35
C GLY A 233 0.40 -7.53 -11.68
N LEU A 234 1.12 -6.45 -11.89
CA LEU A 234 0.57 -5.12 -12.20
C LEU A 234 -0.41 -5.13 -13.39
N GLN A 235 -0.07 -5.89 -14.45
CA GLN A 235 -0.83 -5.89 -15.70
C GLN A 235 -2.09 -6.77 -15.67
N SER A 236 -2.18 -7.69 -14.71
CA SER A 236 -3.31 -8.62 -14.60
C SER A 236 -4.40 -8.15 -13.63
N ILE A 237 -4.19 -7.02 -12.95
CA ILE A 237 -5.21 -6.42 -12.09
C ILE A 237 -6.15 -5.58 -12.94
N GLN A 238 -7.45 -5.83 -12.82
CA GLN A 238 -8.51 -5.17 -13.58
C GLN A 238 -9.60 -4.62 -12.66
N ASN A 239 -10.47 -3.78 -13.21
CA ASN A 239 -11.65 -3.25 -12.51
C ASN A 239 -11.29 -2.58 -11.17
N ILE A 240 -10.16 -1.91 -11.13
CA ILE A 240 -9.68 -1.25 -9.92
C ILE A 240 -10.55 -0.01 -9.64
N LYS A 241 -11.09 0.05 -8.41
CA LYS A 241 -11.74 1.25 -7.88
C LYS A 241 -11.14 1.57 -6.53
N TYR A 242 -10.61 2.77 -6.40
CA TYR A 242 -10.04 3.27 -5.15
C TYR A 242 -10.35 4.75 -4.98
N THR A 243 -10.19 5.24 -3.76
CA THR A 243 -10.17 6.66 -3.42
C THR A 243 -8.94 6.95 -2.59
N ILE A 244 -8.35 8.13 -2.79
CA ILE A 244 -7.26 8.60 -1.92
C ILE A 244 -7.87 9.51 -0.86
N LYS A 245 -7.64 9.19 0.41
CA LYS A 245 -8.12 9.97 1.56
C LYS A 245 -6.94 10.38 2.42
N GLU A 246 -6.69 11.67 2.50
CA GLU A 246 -5.65 12.21 3.37
C GLU A 246 -6.04 12.08 4.85
N ILE A 247 -5.08 11.69 5.67
CA ILE A 247 -5.19 11.66 7.13
C ILE A 247 -4.51 12.91 7.69
N ASP A 248 -3.29 13.16 7.26
CA ASP A 248 -2.51 14.34 7.56
C ASP A 248 -1.46 14.60 6.45
N ASN A 249 -0.55 15.53 6.67
CA ASN A 249 0.47 15.88 5.67
C ASN A 249 1.42 14.73 5.30
N ILE A 250 1.49 13.66 6.07
CA ILE A 250 2.39 12.52 5.87
C ILE A 250 1.62 11.30 5.39
N TYR A 251 0.46 11.04 6.00
CA TYR A 251 -0.29 9.80 5.87
C TYR A 251 -1.55 9.98 5.05
N SER A 252 -1.79 9.01 4.18
CA SER A 252 -3.02 8.91 3.39
C SER A 252 -3.46 7.45 3.28
N TYR A 253 -4.75 7.24 3.03
CA TYR A 253 -5.26 5.95 2.56
C TYR A 253 -5.35 5.92 1.05
N VAL A 254 -5.10 4.75 0.47
CA VAL A 254 -5.63 4.32 -0.82
C VAL A 254 -6.70 3.28 -0.50
N ASP A 255 -7.95 3.73 -0.36
CA ASP A 255 -9.10 2.88 -0.02
C ASP A 255 -9.57 2.13 -1.25
N VAL A 256 -9.19 0.85 -1.36
CA VAL A 256 -9.49 -0.02 -2.49
C VAL A 256 -10.80 -0.74 -2.26
N THR A 257 -11.85 -0.34 -2.97
CA THR A 257 -13.21 -0.90 -2.82
C THR A 257 -13.49 -2.08 -3.74
N THR A 258 -12.80 -2.12 -4.88
CA THR A 258 -12.99 -3.19 -5.88
C THR A 258 -11.73 -3.38 -6.71
N PHE A 259 -11.43 -4.62 -7.04
CA PHE A 259 -10.46 -5.03 -8.06
C PHE A 259 -10.71 -6.48 -8.44
N SER A 260 -10.20 -6.90 -9.59
CA SER A 260 -10.19 -8.31 -10.00
C SER A 260 -8.77 -8.72 -10.41
N THR A 261 -8.47 -9.99 -10.24
CA THR A 261 -7.22 -10.61 -10.64
C THR A 261 -7.51 -11.73 -11.64
N GLU A 262 -6.52 -12.09 -12.45
CA GLU A 262 -6.66 -13.20 -13.41
C GLU A 262 -6.97 -14.54 -12.70
N ILE A 263 -6.44 -14.71 -11.49
CA ILE A 263 -6.61 -15.94 -10.72
C ILE A 263 -7.74 -15.74 -9.71
N ILE A 264 -8.77 -16.59 -9.86
CA ILE A 264 -9.82 -16.74 -8.85
C ILE A 264 -9.42 -17.97 -7.99
N PRO A 265 -9.24 -17.80 -6.68
CA PRO A 265 -8.81 -18.89 -5.81
C PRO A 265 -9.89 -19.97 -5.71
N ASP A 266 -9.47 -21.24 -5.78
CA ASP A 266 -10.32 -22.35 -5.38
C ASP A 266 -10.21 -22.53 -3.87
N ILE A 267 -11.13 -21.93 -3.13
CA ILE A 267 -11.13 -21.94 -1.66
C ILE A 267 -11.24 -23.35 -1.06
N LYS A 268 -11.75 -24.32 -1.83
CA LYS A 268 -11.90 -25.72 -1.35
C LYS A 268 -10.56 -26.41 -1.12
N VAL A 269 -9.48 -25.89 -1.73
CA VAL A 269 -8.13 -26.45 -1.55
C VAL A 269 -7.25 -25.64 -0.60
N ASN A 270 -7.81 -24.59 0.00
CA ASN A 270 -7.12 -23.81 1.02
C ASN A 270 -6.79 -24.68 2.23
N LYS A 271 -5.59 -24.50 2.78
CA LYS A 271 -5.12 -25.18 3.99
C LYS A 271 -4.67 -24.14 5.02
N ILE A 272 -4.87 -24.48 6.28
CA ILE A 272 -4.33 -23.70 7.39
C ILE A 272 -2.90 -24.19 7.64
N HIS A 273 -1.95 -23.25 7.61
CA HIS A 273 -0.55 -23.49 7.93
C HIS A 273 -0.21 -22.83 9.26
N ASP A 274 0.39 -23.62 10.17
CA ASP A 274 0.88 -23.13 11.45
C ASP A 274 2.36 -22.74 11.31
N LEU A 275 2.67 -21.46 11.52
CA LEU A 275 4.03 -20.93 11.41
C LEU A 275 5.01 -21.56 12.41
N ARG A 276 4.52 -22.12 13.52
CA ARG A 276 5.34 -22.83 14.53
C ARG A 276 5.86 -24.17 14.03
N SER A 277 5.26 -24.71 12.97
CA SER A 277 5.69 -26.01 12.41
C SER A 277 7.14 -25.98 11.88
N GLY A 278 7.68 -24.79 11.59
CA GLY A 278 9.02 -24.62 11.02
C GLY A 278 9.18 -25.17 9.61
N MET A 279 8.10 -25.69 8.99
CA MET A 279 8.10 -26.24 7.64
C MET A 279 7.66 -25.20 6.64
N SER A 280 8.17 -25.29 5.42
CA SER A 280 7.62 -24.54 4.29
C SER A 280 6.20 -25.02 4.00
N PRO A 281 5.20 -24.11 3.83
CA PRO A 281 3.81 -24.50 3.54
C PRO A 281 3.66 -25.29 2.23
N PHE A 282 4.67 -25.24 1.35
CA PHE A 282 4.67 -25.89 0.04
C PHE A 282 5.78 -26.93 -0.13
N SER A 283 6.42 -27.40 0.95
CA SER A 283 7.37 -28.50 0.88
C SER A 283 6.68 -29.77 0.39
N ASN A 284 7.29 -30.46 -0.57
CA ASN A 284 6.86 -31.79 -0.96
C ASN A 284 7.18 -32.74 0.19
N ASN A 285 6.20 -33.45 0.73
CA ASN A 285 6.35 -34.42 1.82
C ASN A 285 7.41 -35.52 1.56
N ASN A 286 7.85 -35.68 0.32
CA ASN A 286 8.87 -36.66 -0.09
C ASN A 286 10.31 -36.26 0.26
N MET A 287 10.58 -35.01 0.68
CA MET A 287 11.93 -34.62 1.14
C MET A 287 12.11 -34.74 2.66
N ASN A 288 11.04 -34.90 3.43
CA ASN A 288 11.12 -34.92 4.89
C ASN A 288 11.51 -36.27 5.48
N THR A 289 11.44 -37.37 4.69
CA THR A 289 11.89 -38.69 5.14
C THR A 289 13.41 -38.86 5.21
N LEU A 290 14.16 -38.01 4.49
CA LEU A 290 15.64 -38.10 4.46
C LEU A 290 16.35 -37.24 5.50
N ARG A 291 15.68 -36.30 6.18
CA ARG A 291 16.29 -35.44 7.21
C ARG A 291 16.21 -35.97 8.64
N HIS A 292 15.38 -36.98 8.91
CA HIS A 292 15.25 -37.58 10.24
C HIS A 292 16.19 -38.76 10.48
N THR A 293 16.94 -39.27 9.49
CA THR A 293 17.80 -40.44 9.64
C THR A 293 19.26 -40.12 9.91
N ASN A 294 19.69 -38.85 9.98
CA ASN A 294 21.07 -38.46 10.24
C ASN A 294 21.28 -37.72 11.57
N ARG A 295 20.55 -38.08 12.61
CA ARG A 295 21.03 -37.84 13.98
C ARG A 295 21.62 -39.11 14.51
N ASN A 296 22.91 -39.34 14.19
CA ASN A 296 23.74 -40.32 14.91
C ASN A 296 23.76 -39.97 16.39
N PRO A 297 23.39 -40.87 17.27
CA PRO A 297 23.70 -40.71 18.68
C PRO A 297 25.23 -40.91 18.81
N ASN A 298 25.89 -39.93 19.33
CA ASN A 298 27.33 -39.95 19.64
C ASN A 298 27.56 -41.07 20.68
N PRO A 299 28.34 -42.16 20.41
CA PRO A 299 28.67 -43.14 21.40
C PRO A 299 30.01 -42.72 22.08
N ASN A 300 30.01 -42.80 23.40
CA ASN A 300 31.15 -42.94 24.27
C ASN A 300 31.97 -41.67 24.64
N ILE A 301 31.55 -41.13 25.77
CA ILE A 301 32.50 -40.54 26.72
C ILE A 301 32.80 -41.65 27.75
N ASN A 302 33.89 -42.36 27.53
CA ASN A 302 34.53 -43.19 28.55
C ASN A 302 35.15 -42.28 29.60
N ARG A 303 34.56 -42.28 30.79
CA ARG A 303 35.23 -41.84 32.01
C ARG A 303 36.19 -42.94 32.48
N ASN A 304 37.47 -42.77 32.27
CA ASN A 304 38.46 -43.50 33.05
C ASN A 304 38.77 -42.68 34.30
N THR A 305 38.29 -43.17 35.41
CA THR A 305 38.90 -42.94 36.76
C THR A 305 40.10 -43.83 36.84
N ASN A 306 41.28 -43.28 37.15
CA ASN A 306 42.29 -43.97 37.98
C ASN A 306 43.30 -42.97 38.57
N THR A 307 43.31 -43.07 39.88
CA THR A 307 44.38 -42.70 40.89
C THR A 307 44.86 -41.28 40.91
#